data_a71a1ead21690e61b0156a1b9a3d8b45
#
_entry.id   a71a1ead21690e61b0156a1b9a3d8b45
#
_cell.length_a   1.000
_cell.length_b   1.000
_cell.length_c   1.000
_cell.angle_alpha   90.00
_cell.angle_beta   90.00
_cell.angle_gamma   90.00
#
_symmetry.space_group_name_H-M   'P 1'
#
loop_
_entity.id
_entity.type
_entity.pdbx_description
1 polymer ?
#
loop_
_entity_poly.entity_id
_entity_poly.type
_entity_poly.pdbx_seq_one_letter_code
_entity_poly.pdbx_strand_id
1 'polypeptide(L)'
;KMGDKAYSPEEISAMMLQKIKHDVEAKLGEKITEAVITVPAYFNDAQRKATKDAGAIAGLDVKRIINEPTAAALAYGFNKKKNEKIAVYDFGGGTFDISILEVGADVVEVKSVDGDSHLGGEDIDQKIVKWIGDQFRKESGIDITKDNLALQPLREAAEKAKHELSTT
;
A
#
# COMPACT_ATOMS: atom_id res chain seq x y z
N LYS A 1 12.90 5.07 -14.85
CA LYS A 1 13.53 4.11 -15.78
C LYS A 1 13.71 2.77 -15.09
N MET A 2 13.37 1.69 -15.77
CA MET A 2 13.73 0.34 -15.33
C MET A 2 14.59 -0.26 -16.45
N GLY A 3 15.87 -0.51 -16.17
CA GLY A 3 16.88 -0.78 -17.21
C GLY A 3 16.96 0.39 -18.19
N ASP A 4 16.96 0.11 -19.47
CA ASP A 4 17.06 1.11 -20.55
C ASP A 4 15.71 1.70 -21.00
N LYS A 5 14.58 1.24 -20.43
CA LYS A 5 13.25 1.71 -20.80
C LYS A 5 12.70 2.71 -19.80
N ALA A 6 12.01 3.73 -20.32
CA ALA A 6 11.17 4.62 -19.55
C ALA A 6 9.72 4.07 -19.57
N TYR A 7 9.07 4.08 -18.43
CA TYR A 7 7.69 3.66 -18.25
C TYR A 7 6.89 4.81 -17.64
N SER A 8 5.62 4.93 -18.00
CA SER A 8 4.70 5.83 -17.32
C SER A 8 4.28 5.25 -15.95
N PRO A 9 3.77 6.06 -15.03
CA PRO A 9 3.20 5.57 -13.78
C PRO A 9 2.10 4.52 -13.99
N GLU A 10 1.25 4.70 -15.00
CA GLU A 10 0.17 3.77 -15.34
C GLU A 10 0.72 2.41 -15.81
N GLU A 11 1.79 2.40 -16.59
CA GLU A 11 2.44 1.18 -17.04
C GLU A 11 3.06 0.40 -15.87
N ILE A 12 3.71 1.09 -14.93
CA ILE A 12 4.26 0.45 -13.73
C ILE A 12 3.13 -0.12 -12.86
N SER A 13 2.07 0.65 -12.63
CA SER A 13 0.90 0.18 -11.88
C SER A 13 0.23 -1.01 -12.57
N ALA A 14 0.16 -1.00 -13.91
CA ALA A 14 -0.37 -2.11 -14.68
C ALA A 14 0.45 -3.39 -14.52
N MET A 15 1.78 -3.31 -14.44
CA MET A 15 2.64 -4.48 -14.19
C MET A 15 2.32 -5.11 -12.82
N MET A 16 2.10 -4.30 -11.79
CA MET A 16 1.69 -4.79 -10.48
C MET A 16 0.31 -5.46 -10.52
N LEU A 17 -0.65 -4.83 -11.18
CA LEU A 17 -2.00 -5.40 -11.34
C LEU A 17 -1.98 -6.70 -12.16
N GLN A 18 -1.14 -6.80 -13.20
CA GLN A 18 -0.93 -8.03 -13.97
C GLN A 18 -0.36 -9.16 -13.09
N LYS A 19 0.61 -8.83 -12.23
CA LYS A 19 1.17 -9.82 -11.29
C LYS A 19 0.11 -10.33 -10.32
N ILE A 20 -0.66 -9.42 -9.72
CA ILE A 20 -1.77 -9.79 -8.82
C ILE A 20 -2.80 -10.65 -9.55
N LYS A 21 -3.22 -10.23 -10.75
CA LYS A 21 -4.16 -10.99 -11.59
C LYS A 21 -3.65 -12.40 -11.85
N HIS A 22 -2.40 -12.54 -12.29
CA HIS A 22 -1.78 -13.83 -12.57
C HIS A 22 -1.76 -14.74 -11.33
N ASP A 23 -1.38 -14.20 -10.17
CA ASP A 23 -1.32 -14.98 -8.91
C ASP A 23 -2.71 -15.45 -8.47
N VAL A 24 -3.72 -14.58 -8.60
CA VAL A 24 -5.12 -14.92 -8.27
C VAL A 24 -5.66 -15.97 -9.24
N GLU A 25 -5.43 -15.82 -10.55
CA GLU A 25 -5.84 -16.80 -11.57
C GLU A 25 -5.17 -18.17 -11.32
N ALA A 26 -3.89 -18.18 -10.99
CA ALA A 26 -3.18 -19.42 -10.64
C ALA A 26 -3.75 -20.09 -9.40
N LYS A 27 -4.15 -19.30 -8.39
CA LYS A 27 -4.72 -19.82 -7.14
C LYS A 27 -6.14 -20.34 -7.29
N LEU A 28 -6.98 -19.64 -8.07
CA LEU A 28 -8.39 -19.98 -8.23
C LEU A 28 -8.64 -20.97 -9.39
N GLY A 29 -7.73 -21.09 -10.35
CA GLY A 29 -7.91 -21.88 -11.56
C GLY A 29 -8.89 -21.26 -12.57
N GLU A 30 -9.23 -19.98 -12.39
CA GLU A 30 -10.21 -19.26 -13.21
C GLU A 30 -9.60 -17.96 -13.76
N LYS A 31 -10.08 -17.51 -14.92
CA LYS A 31 -9.67 -16.24 -15.51
C LYS A 31 -10.37 -15.07 -14.81
N ILE A 32 -9.60 -14.07 -14.47
CA ILE A 32 -10.09 -12.81 -13.89
C ILE A 32 -10.17 -11.76 -14.99
N THR A 33 -11.38 -11.29 -15.28
CA THR A 33 -11.63 -10.29 -16.34
C THR A 33 -12.10 -8.96 -15.82
N GLU A 34 -12.62 -8.90 -14.59
CA GLU A 34 -13.22 -7.72 -13.98
C GLU A 34 -12.56 -7.40 -12.64
N ALA A 35 -12.53 -6.11 -12.27
CA ALA A 35 -12.02 -5.67 -10.99
C ALA A 35 -12.75 -4.45 -10.45
N VAL A 36 -12.78 -4.32 -9.12
CA VAL A 36 -12.97 -3.07 -8.40
C VAL A 36 -11.62 -2.71 -7.81
N ILE A 37 -11.15 -1.49 -8.05
CA ILE A 37 -9.84 -1.01 -7.57
C ILE A 37 -10.07 0.12 -6.57
N THR A 38 -9.33 0.08 -5.47
CA THR A 38 -9.37 1.12 -4.45
C THR A 38 -8.28 2.16 -4.68
N VAL A 39 -8.55 3.38 -4.26
CA VAL A 39 -7.61 4.50 -4.29
C VAL A 39 -7.73 5.32 -3.00
N PRO A 40 -6.69 6.02 -2.57
CA PRO A 40 -6.78 6.96 -1.47
C PRO A 40 -7.91 7.98 -1.67
N ALA A 41 -8.57 8.38 -0.59
CA ALA A 41 -9.73 9.28 -0.67
C ALA A 41 -9.38 10.66 -1.24
N TYR A 42 -8.11 11.10 -1.09
CA TYR A 42 -7.62 12.38 -1.61
C TYR A 42 -7.21 12.37 -3.08
N PHE A 43 -7.22 11.20 -3.76
CA PHE A 43 -6.91 11.14 -5.19
C PHE A 43 -7.88 12.02 -5.99
N ASN A 44 -7.31 12.87 -6.84
CA ASN A 44 -8.06 13.67 -7.79
C ASN A 44 -8.53 12.84 -9.01
N ASP A 45 -9.35 13.43 -9.86
CA ASP A 45 -9.93 12.75 -11.04
C ASP A 45 -8.86 12.23 -12.01
N ALA A 46 -7.75 12.97 -12.19
CA ALA A 46 -6.65 12.53 -13.04
C ALA A 46 -5.98 11.27 -12.52
N GLN A 47 -5.72 11.20 -11.20
CA GLN A 47 -5.14 10.03 -10.54
C GLN A 47 -6.09 8.82 -10.56
N ARG A 48 -7.39 9.06 -10.34
CA ARG A 48 -8.42 8.00 -10.46
C ARG A 48 -8.50 7.45 -11.87
N LYS A 49 -8.46 8.34 -12.88
CA LYS A 49 -8.41 7.95 -14.29
C LYS A 49 -7.15 7.14 -14.60
N ALA A 50 -5.98 7.60 -14.18
CA ALA A 50 -4.72 6.88 -14.37
C ALA A 50 -4.75 5.47 -13.75
N THR A 51 -5.35 5.32 -12.57
CA THR A 51 -5.54 4.00 -11.93
C THR A 51 -6.47 3.11 -12.75
N LYS A 52 -7.56 3.66 -13.29
CA LYS A 52 -8.47 2.93 -14.18
C LYS A 52 -7.78 2.49 -15.47
N ASP A 53 -6.99 3.40 -16.08
CA ASP A 53 -6.21 3.13 -17.29
C ASP A 53 -5.16 2.03 -17.03
N ALA A 54 -4.49 2.04 -15.87
CA ALA A 54 -3.58 0.98 -15.45
C ALA A 54 -4.28 -0.39 -15.38
N GLY A 55 -5.50 -0.44 -14.83
CA GLY A 55 -6.32 -1.64 -14.83
C GLY A 55 -6.63 -2.16 -16.23
N ALA A 56 -7.00 -1.27 -17.14
CA ALA A 56 -7.24 -1.61 -18.55
C ALA A 56 -5.99 -2.14 -19.25
N ILE A 57 -4.82 -1.52 -19.04
CA ILE A 57 -3.52 -2.00 -19.55
C ILE A 57 -3.21 -3.40 -18.98
N ALA A 58 -3.58 -3.67 -17.74
CA ALA A 58 -3.43 -4.99 -17.11
C ALA A 58 -4.41 -6.05 -17.65
N GLY A 59 -5.33 -5.68 -18.56
CA GLY A 59 -6.34 -6.58 -19.12
C GLY A 59 -7.50 -6.86 -18.16
N LEU A 60 -7.87 -5.83 -17.36
CA LEU A 60 -9.01 -5.86 -16.43
C LEU A 60 -10.08 -4.86 -16.90
N ASP A 61 -11.35 -5.27 -16.89
CA ASP A 61 -12.48 -4.34 -16.97
C ASP A 61 -12.72 -3.76 -15.57
N VAL A 62 -12.29 -2.51 -15.36
CA VAL A 62 -12.41 -1.84 -14.06
C VAL A 62 -13.84 -1.31 -13.89
N LYS A 63 -14.66 -2.05 -13.16
CA LYS A 63 -16.08 -1.72 -12.93
C LYS A 63 -16.27 -0.47 -12.08
N ARG A 64 -15.42 -0.30 -11.03
CA ARG A 64 -15.46 0.86 -10.15
C ARG A 64 -14.10 1.19 -9.61
N ILE A 65 -13.89 2.49 -9.37
CA ILE A 65 -12.85 3.01 -8.49
C ILE A 65 -13.56 3.50 -7.22
N ILE A 66 -13.14 3.01 -6.07
CA ILE A 66 -13.72 3.39 -4.77
C ILE A 66 -12.63 3.88 -3.82
N ASN A 67 -13.00 4.66 -2.81
CA ASN A 67 -12.04 5.12 -1.81
C ASN A 67 -11.64 3.98 -0.87
N GLU A 68 -10.35 3.87 -0.56
CA GLU A 68 -9.79 2.87 0.36
C GLU A 68 -10.51 2.86 1.71
N PRO A 69 -10.72 4.00 2.40
CA PRO A 69 -11.42 4.00 3.68
C PRO A 69 -12.88 3.57 3.56
N THR A 70 -13.55 3.82 2.42
CA THR A 70 -14.89 3.33 2.15
C THR A 70 -14.90 1.80 2.00
N ALA A 71 -13.93 1.24 1.29
CA ALA A 71 -13.78 -0.20 1.14
C ALA A 71 -13.50 -0.89 2.49
N ALA A 72 -12.63 -0.29 3.31
CA ALA A 72 -12.33 -0.78 4.66
C ALA A 72 -13.59 -0.79 5.55
N ALA A 73 -14.37 0.29 5.53
CA ALA A 73 -15.62 0.37 6.27
C ALA A 73 -16.64 -0.70 5.82
N LEU A 74 -16.78 -0.91 4.51
CA LEU A 74 -17.66 -1.94 3.95
C LEU A 74 -17.20 -3.35 4.35
N ALA A 75 -15.91 -3.63 4.26
CA ALA A 75 -15.33 -4.93 4.64
C ALA A 75 -15.53 -5.24 6.13
N TYR A 76 -15.49 -4.24 6.99
CA TYR A 76 -15.76 -4.38 8.41
C TYR A 76 -17.25 -4.54 8.73
N GLY A 77 -18.15 -4.31 7.77
CA GLY A 77 -19.59 -4.52 7.91
C GLY A 77 -20.36 -3.34 8.50
N PHE A 78 -19.82 -2.14 8.44
CA PHE A 78 -20.50 -0.93 8.95
C PHE A 78 -21.75 -0.55 8.15
N ASN A 79 -21.92 -1.05 6.93
CA ASN A 79 -23.09 -0.83 6.09
C ASN A 79 -24.43 -1.40 6.65
N LYS A 80 -24.35 -2.16 7.74
CA LYS A 80 -25.52 -2.84 8.33
C LYS A 80 -26.04 -2.19 9.62
N LYS A 81 -25.44 -1.09 10.04
CA LYS A 81 -25.76 -0.44 11.33
C LYS A 81 -26.29 0.99 11.15
N LYS A 82 -26.80 1.55 12.23
CA LYS A 82 -27.32 2.93 12.31
C LYS A 82 -26.21 3.95 12.00
N ASN A 83 -26.62 5.18 11.68
CA ASN A 83 -25.71 6.30 11.43
C ASN A 83 -24.60 6.39 12.48
N GLU A 84 -23.38 6.14 12.06
CA GLU A 84 -22.19 6.14 12.92
C GLU A 84 -21.09 7.00 12.28
N LYS A 85 -20.29 7.64 13.13
CA LYS A 85 -19.02 8.26 12.70
C LYS A 85 -17.90 7.33 13.09
N ILE A 86 -17.07 7.00 12.12
CA ILE A 86 -15.94 6.09 12.30
C ILE A 86 -14.65 6.75 11.83
N ALA A 87 -13.55 6.34 12.42
CA ALA A 87 -12.21 6.65 11.93
C ALA A 87 -11.63 5.40 11.28
N VAL A 88 -11.11 5.54 10.07
CA VAL A 88 -10.30 4.52 9.41
C VAL A 88 -8.84 4.97 9.55
N TYR A 89 -8.04 4.15 10.22
CA TYR A 89 -6.63 4.37 10.43
C TYR A 89 -5.88 3.35 9.56
N ASP A 90 -5.27 3.85 8.49
CA ASP A 90 -4.53 3.04 7.53
C ASP A 90 -3.04 3.38 7.61
N PHE A 91 -2.25 2.50 8.21
CA PHE A 91 -0.81 2.64 8.34
C PHE A 91 -0.14 1.54 7.52
N GLY A 92 0.20 1.90 6.28
CA GLY A 92 0.79 0.99 5.30
C GLY A 92 2.31 0.90 5.37
N GLY A 93 2.90 0.34 4.31
CA GLY A 93 4.36 0.22 4.18
C GLY A 93 5.06 1.54 3.93
N GLY A 94 4.42 2.47 3.20
CA GLY A 94 5.01 3.74 2.79
C GLY A 94 4.14 4.97 2.97
N THR A 95 2.87 4.80 3.35
CA THR A 95 1.93 5.90 3.60
C THR A 95 1.14 5.65 4.88
N PHE A 96 0.76 6.74 5.51
CA PHE A 96 -0.19 6.78 6.62
C PHE A 96 -1.38 7.63 6.22
N ASP A 97 -2.57 7.07 6.31
CA ASP A 97 -3.82 7.74 6.01
C ASP A 97 -4.81 7.58 7.16
N ILE A 98 -5.43 8.68 7.57
CA ILE A 98 -6.53 8.68 8.52
C ILE A 98 -7.74 9.35 7.89
N SER A 99 -8.90 8.71 7.95
CA SER A 99 -10.13 9.23 7.37
C SER A 99 -11.25 9.15 8.38
N ILE A 100 -12.04 10.23 8.47
CA ILE A 100 -13.28 10.24 9.23
C ILE A 100 -14.44 10.07 8.27
N LEU A 101 -15.24 9.04 8.51
CA LEU A 101 -16.40 8.71 7.69
C LEU A 101 -17.68 8.83 8.50
N GLU A 102 -18.73 9.24 7.82
CA GLU A 102 -20.10 9.12 8.31
C GLU A 102 -20.81 8.02 7.54
N VAL A 103 -21.26 6.99 8.25
CA VAL A 103 -21.87 5.79 7.68
C VAL A 103 -23.36 5.83 7.98
N GLY A 104 -24.17 5.99 6.94
CA GLY A 104 -25.63 5.89 6.98
C GLY A 104 -26.12 4.52 6.48
N ALA A 105 -27.44 4.35 6.41
CA ALA A 105 -28.03 3.09 5.99
C ALA A 105 -27.60 2.64 4.58
N ASP A 106 -27.46 3.59 3.66
CA ASP A 106 -27.14 3.32 2.25
C ASP A 106 -25.98 4.14 1.70
N VAL A 107 -25.34 4.96 2.54
CA VAL A 107 -24.30 5.92 2.12
C VAL A 107 -23.14 5.90 3.09
N VAL A 108 -21.94 5.87 2.54
CA VAL A 108 -20.69 6.12 3.28
C VAL A 108 -20.07 7.40 2.73
N GLU A 109 -19.98 8.42 3.56
CA GLU A 109 -19.45 9.73 3.20
C GLU A 109 -18.12 9.98 3.92
N VAL A 110 -17.08 10.33 3.16
CA VAL A 110 -15.79 10.75 3.72
C VAL A 110 -15.89 12.21 4.12
N LYS A 111 -15.77 12.52 5.42
CA LYS A 111 -15.89 13.86 5.98
C LYS A 111 -14.56 14.62 6.04
N SER A 112 -13.50 13.92 6.37
CA SER A 112 -12.14 14.48 6.40
C SER A 112 -11.11 13.40 6.18
N VAL A 113 -9.98 13.81 5.61
CA VAL A 113 -8.81 12.97 5.37
C VAL A 113 -7.59 13.75 5.78
N ASP A 114 -6.64 13.09 6.43
CA ASP A 114 -5.31 13.60 6.73
C ASP A 114 -4.33 12.43 6.71
N GLY A 115 -3.03 12.69 6.75
CA GLY A 115 -2.02 11.64 6.73
C GLY A 115 -0.65 12.14 6.31
N ASP A 116 0.23 11.19 6.03
CA ASP A 116 1.57 11.45 5.52
C ASP A 116 1.89 10.46 4.39
N SER A 117 2.11 10.98 3.19
CA SER A 117 2.42 10.19 1.99
C SER A 117 3.84 9.60 1.99
N HIS A 118 4.65 9.87 3.02
CA HIS A 118 6.02 9.40 3.17
C HIS A 118 6.28 8.85 4.58
N LEU A 119 5.29 8.24 5.20
CA LEU A 119 5.39 7.62 6.51
C LEU A 119 4.77 6.22 6.48
N GLY A 120 5.56 5.20 6.80
CA GLY A 120 5.06 3.82 6.85
C GLY A 120 6.04 2.86 7.51
N GLY A 121 5.73 1.57 7.37
CA GLY A 121 6.56 0.49 7.93
C GLY A 121 7.99 0.50 7.43
N GLU A 122 8.23 0.96 6.20
CA GLU A 122 9.57 1.07 5.63
C GLU A 122 10.44 2.10 6.38
N ASP A 123 9.84 3.20 6.85
CA ASP A 123 10.59 4.20 7.64
C ASP A 123 11.03 3.65 8.99
N ILE A 124 10.23 2.76 9.57
CA ILE A 124 10.59 2.03 10.80
C ILE A 124 11.77 1.08 10.50
N ASP A 125 11.68 0.31 9.40
CA ASP A 125 12.75 -0.59 8.97
C ASP A 125 14.07 0.15 8.75
N GLN A 126 14.03 1.29 8.07
CA GLN A 126 15.20 2.14 7.85
C GLN A 126 15.83 2.65 9.15
N LYS A 127 15.02 2.99 10.16
CA LYS A 127 15.55 3.35 11.49
C LYS A 127 16.25 2.19 12.17
N ILE A 128 15.72 0.97 12.05
CA ILE A 128 16.35 -0.24 12.59
C ILE A 128 17.65 -0.54 11.84
N VAL A 129 17.65 -0.47 10.51
CA VAL A 129 18.85 -0.62 9.66
C VAL A 129 19.94 0.35 10.08
N LYS A 130 19.55 1.62 10.25
CA LYS A 130 20.50 2.65 10.69
C LYS A 130 21.06 2.35 12.07
N TRP A 131 20.23 1.96 13.03
CA TRP A 131 20.66 1.63 14.37
C TRP A 131 21.64 0.44 14.38
N ILE A 132 21.35 -0.64 13.65
CA ILE A 132 22.24 -1.80 13.52
C ILE A 132 23.56 -1.37 12.87
N GLY A 133 23.50 -0.60 11.78
CA GLY A 133 24.70 -0.08 11.11
C GLY A 133 25.59 0.76 12.03
N ASP A 134 24.97 1.63 12.84
CA ASP A 134 25.68 2.46 13.81
C ASP A 134 26.35 1.62 14.93
N GLN A 135 25.69 0.55 15.43
CA GLN A 135 26.28 -0.36 16.41
C GLN A 135 27.46 -1.14 15.81
N PHE A 136 27.24 -1.75 14.65
CA PHE A 136 28.28 -2.51 13.95
C PHE A 136 29.53 -1.65 13.65
N ARG A 137 29.30 -0.40 13.22
CA ARG A 137 30.40 0.54 12.99
C ARG A 137 31.19 0.88 14.25
N LYS A 138 30.54 0.98 15.41
CA LYS A 138 31.23 1.23 16.69
C LYS A 138 32.13 0.05 17.08
N GLU A 139 31.69 -1.17 16.80
CA GLU A 139 32.42 -2.40 17.18
C GLU A 139 33.52 -2.75 16.16
N SER A 140 33.23 -2.66 14.87
CA SER A 140 34.14 -3.11 13.79
C SER A 140 34.90 -2.00 13.09
N GLY A 141 34.48 -0.74 13.23
CA GLY A 141 34.98 0.39 12.43
C GLY A 141 34.45 0.43 11.00
N ILE A 142 33.63 -0.52 10.57
CA ILE A 142 33.14 -0.68 9.19
C ILE A 142 31.68 -0.19 9.10
N ASP A 143 31.38 0.59 8.05
CA ASP A 143 30.04 1.06 7.74
C ASP A 143 29.37 0.11 6.74
N ILE A 144 28.65 -0.89 7.25
CA ILE A 144 27.95 -1.91 6.43
C ILE A 144 26.80 -1.33 5.60
N THR A 145 26.31 -0.14 5.94
CA THR A 145 25.19 0.49 5.18
C THR A 145 25.62 1.01 3.82
N LYS A 146 26.93 1.07 3.56
CA LYS A 146 27.52 1.45 2.27
C LYS A 146 27.81 0.26 1.35
N ASP A 147 27.67 -0.96 1.85
CA ASP A 147 27.86 -2.16 1.08
C ASP A 147 26.51 -2.64 0.51
N ASN A 148 26.33 -2.53 -0.81
CA ASN A 148 25.11 -2.95 -1.50
C ASN A 148 24.80 -4.45 -1.31
N LEU A 149 25.80 -5.31 -1.12
CA LEU A 149 25.61 -6.73 -0.88
C LEU A 149 25.09 -7.00 0.54
N ALA A 150 25.52 -6.21 1.52
CA ALA A 150 25.08 -6.32 2.90
C ALA A 150 23.74 -5.62 3.16
N LEU A 151 23.42 -4.57 2.40
CA LEU A 151 22.28 -3.70 2.67
C LEU A 151 20.93 -4.44 2.52
N GLN A 152 20.78 -5.31 1.50
CA GLN A 152 19.51 -6.02 1.29
C GLN A 152 19.24 -7.06 2.40
N PRO A 153 20.17 -7.97 2.77
CA PRO A 153 19.99 -8.84 3.93
C PRO A 153 19.75 -8.08 5.24
N LEU A 154 20.37 -6.91 5.42
CA LEU A 154 20.19 -6.07 6.59
C LEU A 154 18.76 -5.51 6.67
N ARG A 155 18.18 -5.09 5.54
CA ARG A 155 16.78 -4.64 5.46
C ARG A 155 15.81 -5.76 5.79
N GLU A 156 16.02 -6.94 5.23
CA GLU A 156 15.18 -8.12 5.50
C GLU A 156 15.22 -8.52 6.98
N ALA A 157 16.42 -8.47 7.59
CA ALA A 157 16.57 -8.72 9.01
C ALA A 157 15.89 -7.66 9.90
N ALA A 158 15.94 -6.39 9.48
CA ALA A 158 15.27 -5.29 10.18
C ALA A 158 13.74 -5.41 10.12
N GLU A 159 13.20 -5.71 8.94
CA GLU A 159 11.77 -5.95 8.75
C GLU A 159 11.30 -7.14 9.60
N LYS A 160 12.03 -8.25 9.58
CA LYS A 160 11.75 -9.41 10.42
C LYS A 160 11.74 -9.05 11.90
N ALA A 161 12.75 -8.31 12.37
CA ALA A 161 12.82 -7.87 13.76
C ALA A 161 11.64 -6.98 14.15
N LYS A 162 11.23 -6.04 13.27
CA LYS A 162 10.04 -5.21 13.46
C LYS A 162 8.79 -6.06 13.66
N HIS A 163 8.58 -7.08 12.82
CA HIS A 163 7.45 -8.00 12.94
C HIS A 163 7.47 -8.79 14.24
N GLU A 164 8.62 -9.35 14.61
CA GLU A 164 8.76 -10.13 15.85
C GLU A 164 8.51 -9.27 17.09
N LEU A 165 9.05 -8.05 17.14
CA LEU A 165 8.84 -7.11 18.25
C LEU A 165 7.38 -6.61 18.37
N SER A 166 6.57 -6.76 17.34
CA SER A 166 5.16 -6.39 17.36
C SER A 166 4.24 -7.51 17.85
N THR A 167 4.77 -8.72 18.03
CA THR A 167 4.00 -9.92 18.36
C THR A 167 4.39 -10.56 19.70
N THR A 168 5.48 -10.13 20.31
CA THR A 168 6.04 -10.68 21.59
C THR A 168 5.98 -9.67 22.72
#